data_a96b8cfa4291fc1238a42ebf35b3989f
#
_entry.id   a96b8cfa4291fc1238a42ebf35b3989f
#
_cell.length_a   1.000
_cell.length_b   1.000
_cell.length_c   1.000
_cell.angle_alpha   90.00
_cell.angle_beta   90.00
_cell.angle_gamma   90.00
#
_symmetry.space_group_name_H-M   'P 1'
#
loop_
_entity.id
_entity.type
_entity.pdbx_description
1 polymer ?
#
loop_
_entity_poly.entity_id
_entity_poly.type
_entity_poly.pdbx_seq_one_letter_code
_entity_poly.pdbx_strand_id
1 'polypeptide(L)' 'SIHPGVIETPLIQGAISGAPDPEAARNMLEGIAPMGRLGSMDEIVALLVYLASDDARFVTGSEIVIDGGSTAGLPGV' A
#
# COMPACT_ATOMS: atom_id res chain seq x y z
N SER A 1 -0.24 -2.94 -14.96
CA SER A 1 0.03 -1.76 -14.12
C SER A 1 -0.26 -2.07 -12.65
N ILE A 2 0.54 -1.52 -11.75
CA ILE A 2 0.43 -1.73 -10.31
C ILE A 2 0.06 -0.42 -9.64
N HIS A 3 -0.93 -0.46 -8.75
CA HIS A 3 -1.45 0.73 -8.07
C HIS A 3 -1.34 0.53 -6.55
N PRO A 4 -0.18 0.86 -5.94
CA PRO A 4 -0.02 0.70 -4.50
C PRO A 4 -0.75 1.81 -3.73
N GLY A 5 -1.14 1.51 -2.50
CA GLY A 5 -1.62 2.50 -1.55
C GLY A 5 -0.44 3.16 -0.82
N VAL A 6 -0.65 3.52 0.45
CA VAL A 6 0.41 4.14 1.24
C VAL A 6 1.36 3.06 1.74
N ILE A 7 2.61 3.15 1.31
CA ILE A 7 3.65 2.17 1.62
C ILE A 7 4.66 2.81 2.55
N GLU A 8 5.08 2.08 3.57
CA GLU A 8 6.08 2.57 4.52
C GLU A 8 7.46 2.57 3.86
N THR A 9 7.85 3.73 3.33
CA THR A 9 9.12 3.99 2.68
C THR A 9 9.91 5.00 3.50
N PRO A 10 11.22 5.19 3.26
CA PRO A 10 11.97 6.26 3.91
C PRO A 10 11.33 7.64 3.74
N LEU A 11 10.73 7.92 2.57
CA LEU A 11 10.04 9.19 2.33
C LEU A 11 8.84 9.35 3.28
N ILE A 12 8.00 8.31 3.39
CA ILE A 12 6.83 8.33 4.28
C ILE A 12 7.26 8.36 5.74
N GLN A 13 8.29 7.60 6.12
CA GLN A 13 8.84 7.62 7.48
C GLN A 13 9.35 9.01 7.85
N GLY A 14 10.04 9.68 6.91
CA GLY A 14 10.51 11.04 7.11
C GLY A 14 9.37 12.05 7.23
N ALA A 15 8.32 11.89 6.42
CA ALA A 15 7.15 12.77 6.50
C ALA A 15 6.43 12.63 7.86
N ILE A 16 6.32 11.40 8.38
CA ILE A 16 5.71 11.15 9.68
C ILE A 16 6.56 11.76 10.80
N SER A 17 7.87 11.46 10.82
CA SER A 17 8.75 11.94 11.88
C SER A 17 8.95 13.45 11.86
N GLY A 18 8.81 14.10 10.69
CA GLY A 18 8.89 15.54 10.54
C GLY A 18 7.59 16.27 10.79
N ALA A 19 6.47 15.58 11.05
CA ALA A 19 5.19 16.20 11.31
C ALA A 19 5.15 16.81 12.72
N PRO A 20 4.32 17.85 12.94
CA PRO A 20 4.15 18.45 14.28
C PRO A 20 3.71 17.43 15.34
N ASP A 21 2.88 16.46 14.94
CA ASP A 21 2.46 15.34 15.79
C ASP A 21 2.64 14.04 14.99
N PRO A 22 3.81 13.39 15.12
CA PRO A 22 4.10 12.18 14.35
C PRO A 22 3.11 11.04 14.58
N GLU A 23 2.63 10.87 15.82
CA GLU A 23 1.67 9.81 16.13
C GLU A 23 0.33 10.05 15.42
N ALA A 24 -0.17 11.29 15.44
CA ALA A 24 -1.40 11.64 14.73
C ALA A 24 -1.23 11.49 13.21
N ALA A 25 -0.06 11.87 12.68
CA ALA A 25 0.22 11.71 11.25
C ALA A 25 0.21 10.25 10.84
N ARG A 26 0.85 9.37 11.63
CA ARG A 26 0.85 7.93 11.36
C ARG A 26 -0.56 7.35 11.43
N ASN A 27 -1.32 7.71 12.47
CA ASN A 27 -2.69 7.24 12.64
C ASN A 27 -3.58 7.62 11.46
N MET A 28 -3.41 8.85 10.95
CA MET A 28 -4.18 9.31 9.80
C MET A 28 -3.85 8.48 8.55
N LEU A 29 -2.57 8.23 8.30
CA LEU A 29 -2.15 7.43 7.13
C LEU A 29 -2.60 5.98 7.26
N GLU A 30 -2.49 5.39 8.45
CA GLU A 30 -2.94 4.01 8.69
C GLU A 30 -4.46 3.87 8.53
N GLY A 31 -5.20 4.93 8.79
CA GLY A 31 -6.65 4.93 8.66
C GLY A 31 -7.17 5.01 7.23
N ILE A 32 -6.30 5.33 6.26
CA ILE A 32 -6.71 5.41 4.85
C ILE A 32 -7.14 4.06 4.30
N ALA A 33 -6.42 2.99 4.65
CA ALA A 33 -6.74 1.64 4.20
C ALA A 33 -7.65 0.95 5.21
N PRO A 34 -8.72 0.26 4.76
CA PRO A 34 -9.56 -0.55 5.66
C PRO A 34 -8.79 -1.58 6.49
N MET A 35 -7.63 -2.07 6.00
CA MET A 35 -6.79 -2.96 6.78
C MET A 35 -6.11 -2.27 7.97
N GLY A 36 -6.16 -0.94 8.03
CA GLY A 36 -5.71 -0.18 9.20
C GLY A 36 -4.21 -0.09 9.37
N ARG A 37 -3.45 -0.29 8.30
CA ARG A 37 -1.98 -0.19 8.36
C ARG A 37 -1.40 0.28 7.03
N LEU A 38 -0.16 0.72 7.07
CA LEU A 38 0.62 0.99 5.86
C LEU A 38 1.05 -0.35 5.24
N GLY A 39 1.20 -0.36 3.92
CA GLY A 39 1.83 -1.50 3.25
C GLY A 39 3.33 -1.48 3.48
N SER A 40 3.98 -2.63 3.31
CA SER A 40 5.43 -2.73 3.40
C SER A 40 6.04 -2.85 2.01
N MET A 41 7.33 -2.44 1.88
CA MET A 41 8.07 -2.65 0.63
C MET A 41 8.16 -4.12 0.29
N ASP A 42 8.28 -5.00 1.29
CA ASP A 42 8.34 -6.45 1.05
C ASP A 42 7.07 -6.96 0.38
N GLU A 43 5.91 -6.39 0.71
CA GLU A 43 4.65 -6.76 0.07
C GLU A 43 4.62 -6.35 -1.40
N ILE A 44 5.16 -5.18 -1.72
CA ILE A 44 5.28 -4.74 -3.12
C ILE A 44 6.24 -5.63 -3.88
N VAL A 45 7.39 -5.94 -3.29
CA VAL A 45 8.40 -6.81 -3.91
C VAL A 45 7.83 -8.20 -4.17
N ALA A 46 7.08 -8.76 -3.20
CA ALA A 46 6.45 -10.07 -3.37
C ALA A 46 5.49 -10.09 -4.56
N LEU A 47 4.69 -9.03 -4.74
CA LEU A 47 3.80 -8.92 -5.89
C LEU A 47 4.59 -8.84 -7.20
N LEU A 48 5.66 -8.04 -7.23
CA LEU A 48 6.49 -7.91 -8.43
C LEU A 48 7.15 -9.23 -8.80
N VAL A 49 7.65 -9.98 -7.82
CA VAL A 49 8.26 -11.28 -8.03
C VAL A 49 7.22 -12.26 -8.60
N TYR A 50 6.00 -12.26 -8.06
CA TYR A 50 4.92 -13.09 -8.58
C TYR A 50 4.63 -12.75 -10.05
N LEU A 51 4.46 -11.46 -10.37
CA LEU A 51 4.12 -11.03 -11.73
C LEU A 51 5.24 -11.32 -12.74
N ALA A 52 6.49 -11.36 -12.29
CA ALA A 52 7.64 -11.71 -13.12
C ALA A 52 7.85 -13.21 -13.26
N SER A 53 7.10 -14.03 -12.53
CA SER A 53 7.27 -15.48 -12.51
C SER A 53 6.38 -16.17 -13.53
N ASP A 54 6.70 -17.45 -13.81
CA ASP A 54 5.86 -18.29 -14.68
C ASP A 54 4.48 -18.55 -14.06
N ASP A 55 4.35 -18.40 -12.74
CA ASP A 55 3.07 -18.58 -12.06
C ASP A 55 2.04 -17.52 -12.45
N ALA A 56 2.49 -16.38 -12.97
CA ALA A 56 1.61 -15.29 -13.40
C ALA A 56 1.44 -15.24 -14.93
N ARG A 57 1.79 -16.29 -15.65
CA ARG A 57 1.82 -16.25 -17.13
C ARG A 57 0.47 -16.01 -17.80
N PHE A 58 -0.63 -16.19 -17.06
CA PHE A 58 -1.98 -15.89 -17.57
C PHE A 58 -2.47 -14.52 -17.15
N VAL A 59 -1.64 -13.73 -16.41
CA VAL A 59 -1.96 -12.38 -15.96
C VAL A 59 -1.36 -11.39 -16.95
N THR A 60 -2.21 -10.71 -17.71
CA THR A 60 -1.78 -9.72 -18.69
C THR A 60 -2.84 -8.64 -18.84
N GLY A 61 -2.42 -7.40 -19.08
CA GLY A 61 -3.33 -6.29 -19.27
C GLY A 61 -4.11 -5.89 -18.02
N SER A 62 -3.80 -6.48 -16.87
CA SER A 62 -4.53 -6.24 -15.63
C SER A 62 -4.01 -5.02 -14.91
N GLU A 63 -4.91 -4.36 -14.17
CA GLU A 63 -4.54 -3.36 -13.16
C GLU A 63 -4.56 -4.06 -11.79
N ILE A 64 -3.41 -4.09 -11.13
CA ILE A 64 -3.28 -4.77 -9.85
C ILE A 64 -3.21 -3.72 -8.74
N VAL A 65 -4.18 -3.76 -7.83
CA VAL A 65 -4.26 -2.85 -6.69
C VAL A 65 -3.73 -3.56 -5.45
N ILE A 66 -2.80 -2.90 -4.75
CA ILE A 66 -2.23 -3.41 -3.51
C ILE A 66 -2.22 -2.25 -2.50
N ASP A 67 -3.36 -2.00 -1.87
CA ASP A 67 -3.58 -0.80 -1.06
C ASP A 67 -4.32 -1.07 0.26
N GLY A 68 -4.40 -2.33 0.67
CA GLY A 68 -5.10 -2.68 1.91
C GLY A 68 -6.58 -2.37 1.87
N GLY A 69 -7.15 -2.20 0.68
CA GLY A 69 -8.59 -1.97 0.46
C GLY A 69 -8.98 -0.50 0.32
N SER A 70 -8.01 0.45 0.27
CA SER A 70 -8.35 1.88 0.30
C SER A 70 -9.20 2.33 -0.90
N THR A 71 -9.10 1.67 -2.05
CA THR A 71 -9.91 1.98 -3.24
C THR A 71 -11.10 1.04 -3.44
N ALA A 72 -11.31 0.08 -2.53
CA ALA A 72 -12.39 -0.91 -2.67
C ALA A 72 -13.76 -0.37 -2.22
N GLY A 73 -13.81 0.84 -1.72
CA GLY A 73 -15.04 1.48 -1.24
C GLY A 73 -14.77 2.29 0.02
N LEU A 74 -15.80 2.96 0.54
CA LEU A 74 -15.69 3.73 1.77
C LEU A 74 -15.79 2.79 2.97
N PRO A 75 -15.00 3.05 4.04
CA PRO A 75 -15.11 2.27 5.27
C PRO A 75 -16.55 2.31 5.81
N GLY A 76 -17.09 1.14 6.17
CA GLY A 76 -18.43 1.04 6.74
C GLY A 76 -19.58 1.02 5.72
N VAL A 77 -19.27 0.98 4.45
CA VAL A 77 -20.28 0.93 3.37
C VAL A 77 -20.35 -0.46 2.75
#